data_b279b04d8fdfaebe2eb9e78d3f7fad45
#
_entry.id   b279b04d8fdfaebe2eb9e78d3f7fad45
#
_cell.length_a   1.000
_cell.length_b   1.000
_cell.length_c   1.000
_cell.angle_alpha   90.00
_cell.angle_beta   90.00
_cell.angle_gamma   90.00
#
_symmetry.space_group_name_H-M   'P 1'
#
loop_
_entity.id
_entity.type
_entity.pdbx_description
1 polymer ?
#
loop_
_entity_poly.entity_id
_entity_poly.type
_entity_poly.pdbx_seq_one_letter_code
_entity_poly.pdbx_strand_id
1 'polypeptide(L)'
;IDMLASTGMRVGELVLLNRDDINFEERECVVFGKGSKERMVYFDARTKIHLQNYLAQRTDSNNALFVSLKAPYERLQIGGVESRLRELGKRLSLPRVHPHKFRRTLATMAIDKGMPVEQLQRLLGHQRIDTTLQYAMVKQSNVKIAHRKYIG
;
A
#
# COMPACT_ATOMS: atom_id res chain seq x y z
N ILE A 1 -8.42 1.39 -2.16
CA ILE A 1 -7.89 2.30 -1.14
C ILE A 1 -7.14 1.51 -0.07
N ASP A 2 -7.81 0.57 0.62
CA ASP A 2 -7.23 -0.16 1.75
C ASP A 2 -5.91 -0.88 1.40
N MET A 3 -5.82 -1.49 0.22
CA MET A 3 -4.55 -2.09 -0.24
C MET A 3 -3.41 -1.08 -0.33
N LEU A 4 -3.66 0.10 -0.89
CA LEU A 4 -2.64 1.16 -0.94
C LEU A 4 -2.26 1.67 0.45
N ALA A 5 -3.26 1.86 1.31
CA ALA A 5 -3.06 2.43 2.64
C ALA A 5 -2.34 1.46 3.60
N SER A 6 -2.67 0.18 3.56
CA SER A 6 -2.10 -0.82 4.48
C SER A 6 -0.76 -1.38 4.03
N THR A 7 -0.52 -1.50 2.72
CA THR A 7 0.71 -2.10 2.18
C THR A 7 1.80 -1.09 1.83
N GLY A 8 1.41 0.13 1.49
CA GLY A 8 2.33 1.13 0.97
C GLY A 8 2.90 0.81 -0.42
N MET A 9 2.32 -0.15 -1.14
CA MET A 9 2.79 -0.52 -2.49
C MET A 9 2.61 0.63 -3.49
N ARG A 10 3.36 0.56 -4.58
CA ARG A 10 3.21 1.50 -5.70
C ARG A 10 1.96 1.14 -6.52
N VAL A 11 1.34 2.15 -7.13
CA VAL A 11 0.16 1.92 -7.96
C VAL A 11 0.44 0.97 -9.13
N GLY A 12 1.63 1.02 -9.71
CA GLY A 12 2.05 0.08 -10.76
C GLY A 12 2.11 -1.37 -10.28
N GLU A 13 2.51 -1.59 -9.03
CA GLU A 13 2.52 -2.91 -8.39
C GLU A 13 1.08 -3.39 -8.11
N LEU A 14 0.21 -2.49 -7.66
CA LEU A 14 -1.19 -2.80 -7.36
C LEU A 14 -1.93 -3.34 -8.60
N VAL A 15 -1.80 -2.67 -9.74
CA VAL A 15 -2.55 -3.04 -10.96
C VAL A 15 -2.06 -4.33 -11.60
N LEU A 16 -0.84 -4.77 -11.29
CA LEU A 16 -0.28 -6.03 -11.78
C LEU A 16 -0.71 -7.24 -10.95
N LEU A 17 -1.27 -7.05 -9.75
CA LEU A 17 -1.70 -8.16 -8.89
C LEU A 17 -2.79 -8.99 -9.53
N ASN A 18 -2.67 -10.30 -9.36
CA ASN A 18 -3.67 -11.29 -9.71
C ASN A 18 -4.38 -11.81 -8.45
N ARG A 19 -5.53 -12.45 -8.61
CA ARG A 19 -6.26 -13.07 -7.50
C ARG A 19 -5.39 -14.06 -6.74
N ASP A 20 -4.60 -14.85 -7.47
CA ASP A 20 -3.75 -15.93 -6.92
C ASP A 20 -2.51 -15.42 -6.20
N ASP A 21 -2.17 -14.14 -6.34
CA ASP A 21 -1.03 -13.53 -5.64
C ASP A 21 -1.33 -13.25 -4.15
N ILE A 22 -2.60 -13.35 -3.73
CA ILE A 22 -3.02 -12.96 -2.39
C ILE A 22 -3.07 -14.16 -1.46
N ASN A 23 -2.24 -14.12 -0.43
CA ASN A 23 -2.35 -15.04 0.70
C ASN A 23 -3.23 -14.40 1.79
N PHE A 24 -4.48 -14.82 1.87
CA PHE A 24 -5.43 -14.28 2.84
C PHE A 24 -5.18 -14.76 4.27
N GLU A 25 -4.60 -15.93 4.44
CA GLU A 25 -4.28 -16.48 5.75
C GLU A 25 -3.20 -15.65 6.43
N GLU A 26 -2.07 -15.49 5.76
CA GLU A 26 -0.91 -14.73 6.24
C GLU A 26 -1.06 -13.21 6.01
N ARG A 27 -2.06 -12.78 5.26
CA ARG A 27 -2.31 -11.37 4.89
C ARG A 27 -1.11 -10.72 4.20
N GLU A 28 -0.60 -11.40 3.20
CA GLU A 28 0.57 -10.96 2.45
C GLU A 28 0.40 -11.21 0.95
N CYS A 29 1.18 -10.51 0.16
CA CYS A 29 1.32 -10.78 -1.26
C CYS A 29 2.71 -10.35 -1.77
N VAL A 30 3.16 -11.01 -2.83
CA VAL A 30 4.38 -10.64 -3.53
C VAL A 30 4.05 -9.58 -4.57
N VAL A 31 4.83 -8.51 -4.60
CA VAL A 31 4.74 -7.48 -5.62
C VAL A 31 6.05 -7.39 -6.41
N PHE A 32 5.93 -7.01 -7.68
CA PHE A 32 7.05 -6.86 -8.59
C PHE A 32 7.34 -5.38 -8.82
N GLY A 33 8.47 -4.93 -8.30
CA GLY A 33 8.93 -3.56 -8.45
C GLY A 33 9.71 -3.33 -9.76
N LYS A 34 10.32 -2.17 -9.87
CA LYS A 34 11.17 -1.78 -10.99
C LYS A 34 12.30 -2.80 -11.17
N GLY A 35 12.50 -3.28 -12.40
CA GLY A 35 13.51 -4.29 -12.73
C GLY A 35 13.13 -5.70 -12.29
N SER A 36 11.83 -6.01 -12.18
CA SER A 36 11.30 -7.33 -11.77
C SER A 36 11.79 -7.80 -10.40
N LYS A 37 12.16 -6.88 -9.52
CA LYS A 37 12.52 -7.21 -8.14
C LYS A 37 11.27 -7.50 -7.34
N GLU A 38 11.21 -8.70 -6.78
CA GLU A 38 10.14 -9.14 -5.90
C GLU A 38 10.35 -8.58 -4.48
N ARG A 39 9.25 -8.26 -3.82
CA ARG A 39 9.22 -8.09 -2.37
C ARG A 39 7.88 -8.50 -1.80
N MET A 40 7.89 -8.94 -0.56
CA MET A 40 6.69 -9.22 0.20
C MET A 40 6.10 -7.92 0.76
N VAL A 41 4.80 -7.76 0.65
CA VAL A 41 4.04 -6.70 1.33
C VAL A 41 2.91 -7.30 2.14
N TYR A 42 2.47 -6.58 3.15
CA TYR A 42 1.51 -7.06 4.14
C TYR A 42 0.31 -6.13 4.20
N PHE A 43 -0.88 -6.70 4.40
CA PHE A 43 -2.10 -5.93 4.56
C PHE A 43 -2.82 -6.29 5.87
N ASP A 44 -3.58 -5.34 6.40
CA ASP A 44 -4.26 -5.50 7.67
C ASP A 44 -5.55 -6.34 7.58
N ALA A 45 -6.12 -6.67 8.74
CA ALA A 45 -7.33 -7.49 8.82
C ALA A 45 -8.55 -6.84 8.15
N ARG A 46 -8.65 -5.52 8.20
CA ARG A 46 -9.71 -4.75 7.55
C ARG A 46 -9.62 -4.87 6.03
N THR A 47 -8.43 -4.73 5.49
CA THR A 47 -8.16 -4.90 4.06
C THR A 47 -8.51 -6.31 3.61
N LYS A 48 -8.16 -7.33 4.39
CA LYS A 48 -8.55 -8.73 4.13
C LYS A 48 -10.06 -8.87 3.94
N ILE A 49 -10.85 -8.35 4.89
CA ILE A 49 -12.31 -8.44 4.84
C ILE A 49 -12.88 -7.75 3.61
N HIS A 50 -12.45 -6.52 3.35
CA HIS A 50 -12.92 -5.75 2.21
C HIS A 50 -12.53 -6.40 0.87
N LEU A 51 -11.34 -6.96 0.78
CA LEU A 51 -10.88 -7.62 -0.43
C LEU A 51 -11.64 -8.93 -0.67
N GLN A 52 -11.90 -9.73 0.36
CA GLN A 52 -12.72 -10.93 0.27
C GLN A 52 -14.15 -10.59 -0.18
N ASN A 53 -14.78 -9.57 0.40
CA ASN A 53 -16.10 -9.10 0.00
C ASN A 53 -16.13 -8.63 -1.45
N TYR A 54 -15.11 -7.89 -1.87
CA TYR A 54 -14.96 -7.43 -3.26
C TYR A 54 -14.89 -8.63 -4.23
N LEU A 55 -14.05 -9.60 -3.95
CA LEU A 55 -13.89 -10.78 -4.80
C LEU A 55 -15.16 -11.64 -4.84
N ALA A 56 -15.89 -11.75 -3.72
CA ALA A 56 -17.16 -12.48 -3.66
C ALA A 56 -18.27 -11.85 -4.52
N GLN A 57 -18.21 -10.54 -4.75
CA GLN A 57 -19.19 -9.84 -5.59
C GLN A 57 -18.83 -9.85 -7.09
N ARG A 58 -17.63 -10.30 -7.45
CA ARG A 58 -17.21 -10.35 -8.84
C ARG A 58 -17.85 -11.51 -9.58
N THR A 59 -18.35 -11.22 -10.77
CA THR A 59 -19.01 -12.18 -11.66
C THR A 59 -18.19 -12.49 -12.92
N ASP A 60 -17.10 -11.76 -13.15
CA ASP A 60 -16.21 -11.96 -14.29
C ASP A 60 -15.17 -13.07 -14.03
N SER A 61 -14.56 -13.56 -15.08
CA SER A 61 -13.51 -14.58 -15.04
C SER A 61 -12.08 -14.03 -15.13
N ASN A 62 -11.89 -12.69 -15.06
CA ASN A 62 -10.59 -12.07 -15.18
C ASN A 62 -9.72 -12.44 -13.97
N ASN A 63 -8.47 -12.87 -14.23
CA ASN A 63 -7.53 -13.23 -13.18
C ASN A 63 -6.97 -12.00 -12.43
N ALA A 64 -7.06 -10.80 -12.99
CA ALA A 64 -6.63 -9.58 -12.33
C ALA A 64 -7.31 -9.40 -10.97
N LEU A 65 -6.56 -8.95 -9.97
CA LEU A 65 -7.13 -8.66 -8.65
C LEU A 65 -8.15 -7.54 -8.75
N PHE A 66 -7.81 -6.45 -9.44
CA PHE A 66 -8.69 -5.31 -9.64
C PHE A 66 -9.05 -5.14 -11.11
N VAL A 67 -10.33 -4.94 -11.37
CA VAL A 67 -10.88 -4.75 -12.71
C VAL A 67 -11.70 -3.46 -12.79
N SER A 68 -11.96 -3.01 -14.02
CA SER A 68 -12.84 -1.88 -14.26
C SER A 68 -14.28 -2.18 -13.78
N LEU A 69 -15.02 -1.13 -13.41
CA LEU A 69 -16.41 -1.28 -12.92
C LEU A 69 -17.43 -1.56 -14.04
N LYS A 70 -17.01 -1.41 -15.30
CA LYS A 70 -17.87 -1.59 -16.48
C LYS A 70 -17.40 -2.79 -17.28
N ALA A 71 -18.37 -3.52 -17.88
CA ALA A 71 -18.03 -4.55 -18.84
C ALA A 71 -17.13 -3.98 -19.97
N PRO A 72 -16.15 -4.76 -20.45
CA PRO A 72 -15.91 -6.18 -20.20
C PRO A 72 -15.08 -6.53 -18.96
N TYR A 73 -14.98 -5.67 -17.96
CA TYR A 73 -14.26 -5.89 -16.69
C TYR A 73 -12.79 -6.23 -16.90
N GLU A 74 -12.10 -5.40 -17.66
CA GLU A 74 -10.66 -5.55 -17.91
C GLU A 74 -9.84 -5.15 -16.69
N ARG A 75 -8.59 -5.63 -16.65
CA ARG A 75 -7.62 -5.25 -15.61
C ARG A 75 -7.60 -3.73 -15.43
N LEU A 76 -7.74 -3.29 -14.19
CA LEU A 76 -7.66 -1.88 -13.85
C LEU A 76 -6.25 -1.35 -14.14
N GLN A 77 -6.17 -0.24 -14.86
CA GLN A 77 -4.92 0.43 -15.22
C GLN A 77 -4.58 1.54 -14.21
N ILE A 78 -3.32 1.99 -14.22
CA ILE A 78 -2.85 3.07 -13.33
C ILE A 78 -3.74 4.30 -13.45
N GLY A 79 -4.03 4.75 -14.67
CA GLY A 79 -4.90 5.90 -14.91
C GLY A 79 -6.31 5.74 -14.35
N GLY A 80 -6.84 4.51 -14.36
CA GLY A 80 -8.15 4.18 -13.76
C GLY A 80 -8.14 4.33 -12.24
N VAL A 81 -7.08 3.88 -11.58
CA VAL A 81 -6.90 4.06 -10.12
C VAL A 81 -6.80 5.54 -9.78
N GLU A 82 -5.96 6.27 -10.48
CA GLU A 82 -5.75 7.71 -10.26
C GLU A 82 -7.02 8.53 -10.46
N SER A 83 -7.76 8.23 -11.53
CA SER A 83 -9.04 8.91 -11.83
C SER A 83 -10.07 8.64 -10.73
N ARG A 84 -10.16 7.41 -10.25
CA ARG A 84 -11.09 7.05 -9.19
C ARG A 84 -10.74 7.72 -7.87
N LEU A 85 -9.46 7.77 -7.52
CA LEU A 85 -9.00 8.47 -6.31
C LEU A 85 -9.27 9.98 -6.40
N ARG A 86 -9.05 10.58 -7.57
CA ARG A 86 -9.36 12.00 -7.81
C ARG A 86 -10.85 12.30 -7.65
N GLU A 87 -11.70 11.44 -8.19
CA GLU A 87 -13.16 11.55 -8.05
C GLU A 87 -13.61 11.47 -6.58
N LEU A 88 -13.11 10.49 -5.85
CA LEU A 88 -13.38 10.34 -4.41
C LEU A 88 -12.89 11.55 -3.62
N GLY A 89 -11.70 12.04 -3.94
CA GLY A 89 -11.17 13.26 -3.32
C GLY A 89 -12.08 14.46 -3.53
N LYS A 90 -12.59 14.65 -4.75
CA LYS A 90 -13.54 15.73 -5.04
C LYS A 90 -14.82 15.60 -4.23
N ARG A 91 -15.40 14.41 -4.14
CA ARG A 91 -16.62 14.16 -3.36
C ARG A 91 -16.44 14.45 -1.87
N LEU A 92 -15.24 14.24 -1.34
CA LEU A 92 -14.90 14.47 0.06
C LEU A 92 -14.28 15.84 0.34
N SER A 93 -14.23 16.72 -0.67
CA SER A 93 -13.56 18.02 -0.61
C SER A 93 -12.09 17.93 -0.17
N LEU A 94 -11.42 16.83 -0.52
CA LEU A 94 -10.01 16.59 -0.24
C LEU A 94 -9.16 16.93 -1.47
N PRO A 95 -8.18 17.83 -1.35
CA PRO A 95 -7.33 18.20 -2.48
C PRO A 95 -6.33 17.08 -2.81
N ARG A 96 -6.10 16.84 -4.09
CA ARG A 96 -5.00 16.04 -4.63
C ARG A 96 -4.86 14.64 -4.04
N VAL A 97 -5.94 13.86 -3.99
CA VAL A 97 -5.87 12.45 -3.61
C VAL A 97 -5.29 11.64 -4.77
N HIS A 98 -4.13 11.03 -4.53
CA HIS A 98 -3.41 10.19 -5.50
C HIS A 98 -2.67 9.05 -4.78
N PRO A 99 -2.28 7.98 -5.50
CA PRO A 99 -1.73 6.77 -4.87
C PRO A 99 -0.49 7.03 -3.99
N HIS A 100 0.38 7.92 -4.40
CA HIS A 100 1.61 8.21 -3.66
C HIS A 100 1.36 8.79 -2.25
N LYS A 101 0.25 9.49 -2.03
CA LYS A 101 -0.13 9.99 -0.70
C LYS A 101 -0.33 8.86 0.31
N PHE A 102 -0.95 7.76 -0.09
CA PHE A 102 -1.13 6.60 0.79
C PHE A 102 0.20 6.02 1.24
N ARG A 103 1.13 5.89 0.32
CA ARG A 103 2.48 5.40 0.59
C ARG A 103 3.26 6.33 1.52
N ARG A 104 3.20 7.64 1.29
CA ARG A 104 3.81 8.65 2.17
C ARG A 104 3.21 8.63 3.57
N THR A 105 1.89 8.57 3.66
CA THR A 105 1.17 8.52 4.94
C THR A 105 1.56 7.28 5.73
N LEU A 106 1.59 6.11 5.10
CA LEU A 106 2.04 4.86 5.75
C LEU A 106 3.48 5.00 6.26
N ALA A 107 4.39 5.53 5.44
CA ALA A 107 5.79 5.71 5.81
C ALA A 107 5.94 6.62 7.04
N THR A 108 5.25 7.76 7.04
CA THR A 108 5.28 8.71 8.16
C THR A 108 4.70 8.10 9.43
N MET A 109 3.56 7.42 9.33
CA MET A 109 2.91 6.75 10.48
C MET A 109 3.77 5.61 11.03
N ALA A 110 4.43 4.85 10.17
CA ALA A 110 5.31 3.76 10.59
C ALA A 110 6.50 4.30 11.39
N ILE A 111 7.14 5.35 10.90
CA ILE A 111 8.23 6.04 11.62
C ILE A 111 7.74 6.61 12.96
N ASP A 112 6.59 7.28 12.98
CA ASP A 112 6.03 7.87 14.20
C ASP A 112 5.68 6.80 15.25
N LYS A 113 5.35 5.58 14.82
CA LYS A 113 5.11 4.43 15.70
C LYS A 113 6.38 3.69 16.11
N GLY A 114 7.54 4.11 15.61
CA GLY A 114 8.85 3.56 15.99
C GLY A 114 9.35 2.42 15.12
N MET A 115 8.81 2.25 13.90
CA MET A 115 9.36 1.27 12.95
C MET A 115 10.80 1.67 12.59
N PRO A 116 11.79 0.76 12.68
CA PRO A 116 13.14 1.03 12.21
C PRO A 116 13.17 1.39 10.72
N VAL A 117 14.00 2.37 10.37
CA VAL A 117 14.08 2.90 8.98
C VAL A 117 14.47 1.81 7.98
N GLU A 118 15.33 0.89 8.37
CA GLU A 118 15.76 -0.24 7.54
C GLU A 118 14.61 -1.20 7.23
N GLN A 119 13.72 -1.44 8.20
CA GLN A 119 12.52 -2.26 7.99
C GLN A 119 11.54 -1.55 7.06
N LEU A 120 11.34 -0.25 7.25
CA LEU A 120 10.49 0.55 6.37
C LEU A 120 11.05 0.60 4.95
N GLN A 121 12.38 0.72 4.80
CA GLN A 121 13.05 0.67 3.50
C GLN A 121 12.72 -0.64 2.75
N ARG A 122 12.80 -1.77 3.42
CA ARG A 122 12.45 -3.07 2.83
C ARG A 122 10.98 -3.18 2.47
N LEU A 123 10.11 -2.75 3.37
CA LEU A 123 8.67 -2.76 3.14
C LEU A 123 8.29 -1.95 1.90
N LEU A 124 8.86 -0.76 1.76
CA LEU A 124 8.58 0.14 0.64
C LEU A 124 9.37 -0.23 -0.64
N GLY A 125 10.39 -1.08 -0.55
CA GLY A 125 11.22 -1.46 -1.67
C GLY A 125 12.09 -0.31 -2.20
N HIS A 126 12.55 0.57 -1.31
CA HIS A 126 13.54 1.60 -1.66
C HIS A 126 14.92 0.97 -1.82
N GLN A 127 15.58 1.22 -2.93
CA GLN A 127 16.95 0.73 -3.16
C GLN A 127 17.98 1.47 -2.30
N ARG A 128 17.70 2.74 -1.94
CA ARG A 128 18.55 3.61 -1.15
C ARG A 128 17.83 4.02 0.13
N ILE A 129 18.55 4.00 1.25
CA ILE A 129 17.99 4.35 2.56
C ILE A 129 17.65 5.85 2.66
N ASP A 130 18.40 6.72 2.00
CA ASP A 130 18.12 8.16 1.97
C ASP A 130 16.72 8.48 1.41
N THR A 131 16.19 7.67 0.49
CA THR A 131 14.80 7.80 0.02
C THR A 131 13.80 7.56 1.16
N THR A 132 14.08 6.62 2.05
CA THR A 132 13.26 6.33 3.23
C THR A 132 13.45 7.39 4.32
N LEU A 133 14.66 7.88 4.50
CA LEU A 133 15.01 8.91 5.49
C LEU A 133 14.26 10.24 5.27
N GLN A 134 13.75 10.50 4.08
CA GLN A 134 12.88 11.67 3.83
C GLN A 134 11.63 11.68 4.72
N TYR A 135 11.20 10.53 5.22
CA TYR A 135 10.05 10.40 6.13
C TYR A 135 10.46 10.39 7.60
N ALA A 136 11.75 10.28 7.88
CA ALA A 136 12.29 10.21 9.23
C ALA A 136 12.49 11.62 9.80
N MET A 137 11.41 12.24 10.26
CA MET A 137 11.52 13.38 11.16
C MET A 137 11.81 12.84 12.57
N VAL A 138 13.04 13.01 13.04
CA VAL A 138 13.41 12.62 14.41
C VAL A 138 12.72 13.59 15.38
N LYS A 139 11.61 13.14 15.96
CA LYS A 139 10.94 13.85 17.06
C LYS A 139 11.58 13.44 18.38
N GLN A 140 11.84 14.39 19.26
CA GLN A 140 12.38 14.12 20.58
C GLN A 140 11.52 13.14 21.39
N SER A 141 10.20 13.16 21.18
CA SER A 141 9.28 12.18 21.77
C SER A 141 9.58 10.74 21.34
N ASN A 142 9.95 10.54 20.09
CA ASN A 142 10.30 9.21 19.56
C ASN A 142 11.64 8.73 20.13
N VAL A 143 12.60 9.62 20.34
CA VAL A 143 13.88 9.32 21.01
C VAL A 143 13.60 8.84 22.45
N LYS A 144 12.75 9.54 23.17
CA LYS A 144 12.36 9.17 24.54
C LYS A 144 11.70 7.80 24.61
N ILE A 145 10.78 7.51 23.69
CA ILE A 145 10.09 6.21 23.62
C ILE A 145 11.10 5.10 23.30
N ALA A 146 11.96 5.32 22.31
CA ALA A 146 12.98 4.36 21.95
C ALA A 146 13.96 4.09 23.10
N HIS A 147 14.42 5.13 23.79
CA HIS A 147 15.27 4.98 24.95
C HIS A 147 14.63 4.09 26.01
N ARG A 148 13.37 4.37 26.38
CA ARG A 148 12.63 3.58 27.37
C ARG A 148 12.42 2.12 26.94
N LYS A 149 12.23 1.90 25.65
CA LYS A 149 11.97 0.55 25.11
C LYS A 149 13.23 -0.32 25.05
N TYR A 150 14.38 0.27 24.70
CA TYR A 150 15.58 -0.49 24.34
C TYR A 150 16.71 -0.37 25.37
N ILE A 151 16.68 0.64 26.24
CA ILE A 151 17.77 0.90 27.20
C ILE A 151 17.25 0.81 28.66
N GLY A 152 16.04 1.22 28.90
CA GLY A 152 15.39 1.16 30.23
C GLY A 152 14.92 2.53 30.72
#